data_5a683f293165c2f01123aa3aff9fa79b
#
_entry.id   5a683f293165c2f01123aa3aff9fa79b
#
_cell.length_a   1.000
_cell.length_b   1.000
_cell.length_c   1.000
_cell.angle_alpha   90.00
_cell.angle_beta   90.00
_cell.angle_gamma   90.00
#
_symmetry.space_group_name_H-M   'P 1'
#
loop_
_entity.id
_entity.type
_entity.pdbx_description
1 polymer ?
#
loop_
_entity_poly.entity_id
_entity_poly.type
_entity_poly.pdbx_seq_one_letter_code
_entity_poly.pdbx_strand_id
1 'polypeptide(L)'
;MLIYGSEASLSFLAESNDWFMDGTFSVAPPQFSQLYTVHGLRNGHHVIGCYGLLANKQGDTYIEFLQQVRQLTNDAQPTSIMVDFERACINAITVVFPQANVIGCLFHLCKSIYRHVQSTGLQEQYLVDEVFRTNIRMIAALAFVPLGDIITAFEELSQHCEGNEDHILDYFEVNYIGELRRGRRRNPLFAHTL
;
A
#
# COMPACT_ATOMS: atom_id res chain seq x y z
N MET A 1 14.57 -17.98 0.51
CA MET A 1 14.45 -16.73 1.28
C MET A 1 15.63 -16.59 2.23
N LEU A 2 16.14 -15.36 2.45
CA LEU A 2 17.15 -15.03 3.45
C LEU A 2 16.67 -13.82 4.26
N ILE A 3 16.92 -13.82 5.57
CA ILE A 3 16.53 -12.70 6.45
C ILE A 3 17.77 -12.21 7.18
N TYR A 4 17.95 -10.91 7.23
CA TYR A 4 19.07 -10.23 7.89
C TYR A 4 18.55 -9.18 8.87
N GLY A 5 19.06 -9.19 10.07
CA GLY A 5 18.79 -8.21 11.11
C GLY A 5 19.81 -8.35 12.22
N SER A 6 20.18 -7.25 12.85
CA SER A 6 20.98 -7.31 14.09
C SER A 6 20.06 -7.60 15.28
N GLU A 7 20.62 -8.15 16.35
CA GLU A 7 19.87 -8.36 17.59
C GLU A 7 19.23 -7.05 18.09
N ALA A 8 19.98 -5.94 18.04
CA ALA A 8 19.50 -4.63 18.45
C ALA A 8 18.32 -4.12 17.56
N SER A 9 18.40 -4.31 16.23
CA SER A 9 17.34 -3.86 15.33
C SER A 9 16.09 -4.72 15.43
N LEU A 10 16.22 -6.03 15.64
CA LEU A 10 15.12 -6.94 15.90
C LEU A 10 14.44 -6.65 17.24
N SER A 11 15.22 -6.35 18.29
CA SER A 11 14.68 -5.93 19.59
C SER A 11 13.91 -4.60 19.47
N PHE A 12 14.45 -3.63 18.73
CA PHE A 12 13.72 -2.38 18.44
C PHE A 12 12.40 -2.62 17.73
N LEU A 13 12.40 -3.51 16.72
CA LEU A 13 11.19 -3.88 15.98
C LEU A 13 10.17 -4.56 16.90
N ALA A 14 10.62 -5.47 17.76
CA ALA A 14 9.77 -6.18 18.71
C ALA A 14 9.03 -5.24 19.69
N GLU A 15 9.68 -4.11 20.05
CA GLU A 15 9.12 -3.11 20.94
C GLU A 15 8.35 -1.98 20.23
N SER A 16 8.26 -2.04 18.89
CA SER A 16 7.55 -1.06 18.06
C SER A 16 6.11 -1.49 17.83
N ASN A 17 5.16 -0.59 18.10
CA ASN A 17 3.73 -0.84 17.85
C ASN A 17 3.35 -0.65 16.37
N ASP A 18 4.08 0.22 15.68
CA ASP A 18 3.81 0.57 14.29
C ASP A 18 4.95 0.08 13.41
N TRP A 19 4.59 -0.80 12.46
CA TRP A 19 5.52 -1.35 11.49
C TRP A 19 5.24 -0.79 10.10
N PHE A 20 6.31 -0.67 9.30
CA PHE A 20 6.24 -0.23 7.91
C PHE A 20 6.99 -1.24 7.06
N MET A 21 6.37 -1.68 5.98
CA MET A 21 6.94 -2.70 5.12
C MET A 21 6.97 -2.22 3.67
N ASP A 22 8.09 -2.42 3.00
CA ASP A 22 8.25 -2.03 1.59
C ASP A 22 9.16 -3.01 0.84
N GLY A 23 8.84 -3.23 -0.42
CA GLY A 23 9.61 -4.07 -1.34
C GLY A 23 10.34 -3.27 -2.41
N THR A 24 11.65 -3.42 -2.48
CA THR A 24 12.49 -2.81 -3.53
C THR A 24 13.03 -3.88 -4.47
N PHE A 25 12.87 -3.68 -5.79
CA PHE A 25 13.19 -4.70 -6.81
C PHE A 25 14.56 -4.50 -7.44
N SER A 26 14.93 -3.26 -7.75
CA SER A 26 16.13 -2.92 -8.53
C SER A 26 17.46 -3.22 -7.82
N VAL A 27 17.43 -3.41 -6.50
CA VAL A 27 18.61 -3.66 -5.67
C VAL A 27 18.74 -5.11 -5.22
N ALA A 28 17.75 -5.95 -5.55
CA ALA A 28 17.80 -7.37 -5.19
C ALA A 28 18.84 -8.10 -6.06
N PRO A 29 19.63 -9.01 -5.49
CA PRO A 29 20.50 -9.88 -6.27
C PRO A 29 19.69 -10.71 -7.29
N PRO A 30 20.28 -11.13 -8.44
CA PRO A 30 19.56 -11.81 -9.53
C PRO A 30 18.78 -13.08 -9.12
N GLN A 31 19.16 -13.72 -8.02
CA GLN A 31 18.51 -14.92 -7.50
C GLN A 31 17.21 -14.64 -6.74
N PHE A 32 16.93 -13.37 -6.46
CA PHE A 32 15.78 -12.91 -5.68
C PHE A 32 14.97 -11.91 -6.48
N SER A 33 13.66 -11.92 -6.27
CA SER A 33 12.75 -10.98 -6.94
C SER A 33 12.71 -9.62 -6.26
N GLN A 34 12.98 -9.57 -4.96
CA GLN A 34 12.91 -8.32 -4.20
C GLN A 34 13.73 -8.37 -2.92
N LEU A 35 14.19 -7.19 -2.51
CA LEU A 35 14.62 -6.89 -1.16
C LEU A 35 13.40 -6.30 -0.42
N TYR A 36 12.94 -6.98 0.62
CA TYR A 36 11.81 -6.55 1.44
C TYR A 36 12.31 -6.05 2.79
N THR A 37 11.82 -4.91 3.25
CA THR A 37 12.25 -4.29 4.50
C THR A 37 11.09 -4.21 5.48
N VAL A 38 11.38 -4.46 6.76
CA VAL A 38 10.45 -4.24 7.87
C VAL A 38 11.06 -3.22 8.80
N HIS A 39 10.35 -2.13 9.01
CA HIS A 39 10.78 -1.03 9.86
C HIS A 39 9.86 -0.92 11.07
N GLY A 40 10.41 -0.52 12.21
CA GLY A 40 9.64 -0.13 13.38
C GLY A 40 9.70 1.37 13.63
N LEU A 41 8.62 1.93 14.16
CA LEU A 41 8.57 3.29 14.67
C LEU A 41 8.37 3.27 16.20
N ARG A 42 9.27 3.93 16.91
CA ARG A 42 9.20 4.04 18.38
C ARG A 42 9.82 5.36 18.85
N ASN A 43 9.09 6.09 19.69
CA ASN A 43 9.55 7.37 20.25
C ASN A 43 10.06 8.38 19.19
N GLY A 44 9.39 8.41 18.01
CA GLY A 44 9.78 9.27 16.89
C GLY A 44 11.01 8.77 16.10
N HIS A 45 11.60 7.63 16.46
CA HIS A 45 12.70 7.00 15.72
C HIS A 45 12.16 5.93 14.77
N HIS A 46 12.60 5.99 13.52
CA HIS A 46 12.25 5.03 12.46
C HIS A 46 13.49 4.20 12.13
N VAL A 47 13.44 2.90 12.43
CA VAL A 47 14.60 2.00 12.29
C VAL A 47 14.21 0.78 11.46
N ILE A 48 15.10 0.37 10.56
CA ILE A 48 14.95 -0.91 9.85
C ILE A 48 15.24 -2.05 10.84
N GLY A 49 14.22 -2.85 11.12
CA GLY A 49 14.34 -4.02 11.99
C GLY A 49 15.01 -5.19 11.29
N CYS A 50 14.55 -5.49 10.07
CA CYS A 50 15.15 -6.56 9.26
C CYS A 50 14.97 -6.35 7.75
N TYR A 51 15.78 -7.10 7.00
CA TYR A 51 15.72 -7.21 5.55
C TYR A 51 15.41 -8.65 5.16
N GLY A 52 14.53 -8.83 4.17
CA GLY A 52 14.24 -10.13 3.55
C GLY A 52 14.60 -10.14 2.08
N LEU A 53 15.40 -11.11 1.62
CA LEU A 53 15.56 -11.40 0.20
C LEU A 53 14.55 -12.48 -0.19
N LEU A 54 13.51 -12.09 -0.96
CA LEU A 54 12.40 -12.96 -1.33
C LEU A 54 12.54 -13.44 -2.77
N ALA A 55 12.28 -14.73 -3.00
CA ALA A 55 12.41 -15.35 -4.32
C ALA A 55 11.29 -14.95 -5.28
N ASN A 56 10.13 -14.57 -4.77
CA ASN A 56 8.93 -14.21 -5.55
C ASN A 56 7.98 -13.34 -4.70
N LYS A 57 6.81 -13.02 -5.28
CA LYS A 57 5.74 -12.21 -4.64
C LYS A 57 4.49 -13.04 -4.34
N GLN A 58 4.62 -14.32 -4.10
CA GLN A 58 3.48 -15.18 -3.80
C GLN A 58 3.06 -15.07 -2.33
N GLY A 59 1.78 -15.30 -2.05
CA GLY A 59 1.23 -15.23 -0.71
C GLY A 59 1.97 -16.13 0.29
N ASP A 60 2.27 -17.37 -0.10
CA ASP A 60 2.99 -18.31 0.76
C ASP A 60 4.40 -17.82 1.14
N THR A 61 5.10 -17.16 0.21
CA THR A 61 6.41 -16.56 0.47
C THR A 61 6.31 -15.42 1.49
N TYR A 62 5.27 -14.57 1.38
CA TYR A 62 5.02 -13.52 2.38
C TYR A 62 4.61 -14.09 3.73
N ILE A 63 3.76 -15.13 3.75
CA ILE A 63 3.38 -15.81 5.01
C ILE A 63 4.61 -16.37 5.70
N GLU A 64 5.44 -17.12 4.98
CA GLU A 64 6.69 -17.68 5.51
C GLU A 64 7.61 -16.58 6.05
N PHE A 65 7.81 -15.51 5.27
CA PHE A 65 8.64 -14.37 5.69
C PHE A 65 8.12 -13.74 6.99
N LEU A 66 6.83 -13.43 7.06
CA LEU A 66 6.22 -12.79 8.22
C LEU A 66 6.22 -13.68 9.46
N GLN A 67 6.05 -15.01 9.29
CA GLN A 67 6.18 -15.97 10.38
C GLN A 67 7.61 -15.99 10.95
N GLN A 68 8.63 -15.95 10.08
CA GLN A 68 10.03 -15.89 10.52
C GLN A 68 10.33 -14.54 11.24
N VAL A 69 9.85 -13.42 10.70
CA VAL A 69 9.99 -12.12 11.36
C VAL A 69 9.34 -12.14 12.74
N ARG A 70 8.15 -12.70 12.87
CA ARG A 70 7.45 -12.85 14.13
C ARG A 70 8.24 -13.68 15.15
N GLN A 71 8.83 -14.78 14.71
CA GLN A 71 9.71 -15.61 15.58
C GLN A 71 10.96 -14.84 16.03
N LEU A 72 11.62 -14.14 15.08
CA LEU A 72 12.83 -13.36 15.37
C LEU A 72 12.57 -12.15 16.29
N THR A 73 11.33 -11.69 16.38
CA THR A 73 10.90 -10.60 17.27
C THR A 73 10.21 -11.12 18.55
N ASN A 74 10.43 -12.37 18.95
CA ASN A 74 9.83 -12.98 20.14
C ASN A 74 8.30 -12.89 20.16
N ASP A 75 7.66 -13.24 19.05
CA ASP A 75 6.21 -13.20 18.86
C ASP A 75 5.58 -11.81 19.02
N ALA A 76 6.31 -10.75 18.67
CA ALA A 76 5.79 -9.38 18.68
C ALA A 76 4.48 -9.26 17.90
N GLN A 77 3.57 -8.42 18.42
CA GLN A 77 2.25 -8.15 17.84
C GLN A 77 2.13 -6.64 17.59
N PRO A 78 2.47 -6.15 16.38
CA PRO A 78 2.28 -4.74 16.07
C PRO A 78 0.81 -4.35 16.08
N THR A 79 0.52 -3.14 16.50
CA THR A 79 -0.82 -2.56 16.47
C THR A 79 -1.22 -2.15 15.06
N SER A 80 -0.27 -1.61 14.30
CA SER A 80 -0.48 -1.23 12.90
C SER A 80 0.65 -1.70 12.00
N ILE A 81 0.32 -2.00 10.74
CA ILE A 81 1.29 -2.36 9.70
C ILE A 81 0.95 -1.57 8.43
N MET A 82 1.82 -0.63 8.07
CA MET A 82 1.70 0.11 6.82
C MET A 82 2.42 -0.63 5.69
N VAL A 83 1.73 -0.81 4.56
CA VAL A 83 2.25 -1.52 3.37
C VAL A 83 1.86 -0.83 2.07
N ASP A 84 2.49 -1.25 0.97
CA ASP A 84 2.01 -0.93 -0.37
C ASP A 84 0.72 -1.69 -0.72
N PHE A 85 0.12 -1.36 -1.87
CA PHE A 85 -1.11 -1.99 -2.34
C PHE A 85 -0.79 -3.30 -3.08
N GLU A 86 -0.19 -4.26 -2.37
CA GLU A 86 0.06 -5.62 -2.87
C GLU A 86 -0.79 -6.65 -2.12
N ARG A 87 -1.83 -7.18 -2.79
CA ARG A 87 -2.82 -8.09 -2.18
C ARG A 87 -2.19 -9.32 -1.52
N ALA A 88 -1.14 -9.89 -2.13
CA ALA A 88 -0.50 -11.07 -1.58
C ALA A 88 0.11 -10.79 -0.21
N CYS A 89 0.76 -9.62 -0.06
CA CYS A 89 1.33 -9.17 1.21
C CYS A 89 0.23 -8.83 2.22
N ILE A 90 -0.79 -8.07 1.83
CA ILE A 90 -1.92 -7.70 2.70
C ILE A 90 -2.59 -8.95 3.26
N ASN A 91 -2.90 -9.93 2.40
CA ASN A 91 -3.50 -11.21 2.84
C ASN A 91 -2.57 -11.98 3.79
N ALA A 92 -1.26 -12.00 3.52
CA ALA A 92 -0.29 -12.67 4.39
C ALA A 92 -0.23 -12.01 5.78
N ILE A 93 -0.28 -10.66 5.86
CA ILE A 93 -0.35 -9.93 7.14
C ILE A 93 -1.61 -10.32 7.91
N THR A 94 -2.76 -10.36 7.26
CA THR A 94 -4.02 -10.75 7.90
C THR A 94 -3.96 -12.17 8.49
N VAL A 95 -3.22 -13.08 7.84
CA VAL A 95 -3.01 -14.45 8.34
C VAL A 95 -2.05 -14.49 9.53
N VAL A 96 -0.93 -13.77 9.47
CA VAL A 96 0.15 -13.87 10.47
C VAL A 96 -0.08 -12.93 11.66
N PHE A 97 -0.64 -11.74 11.39
CA PHE A 97 -0.93 -10.70 12.38
C PHE A 97 -2.41 -10.28 12.34
N PRO A 98 -3.34 -11.18 12.69
CA PRO A 98 -4.78 -10.95 12.51
C PRO A 98 -5.34 -9.80 13.37
N GLN A 99 -4.59 -9.32 14.37
CA GLN A 99 -4.98 -8.20 15.22
C GLN A 99 -4.40 -6.86 14.76
N ALA A 100 -3.46 -6.88 13.82
CA ALA A 100 -2.85 -5.65 13.31
C ALA A 100 -3.82 -4.91 12.39
N ASN A 101 -3.90 -3.60 12.55
CA ASN A 101 -4.56 -2.73 11.60
C ASN A 101 -3.65 -2.54 10.37
N VAL A 102 -4.09 -3.01 9.21
CA VAL A 102 -3.33 -2.85 7.95
C VAL A 102 -3.64 -1.48 7.35
N ILE A 103 -2.62 -0.72 7.01
CA ILE A 103 -2.72 0.65 6.50
C ILE A 103 -2.04 0.73 5.13
N GLY A 104 -2.76 1.27 4.13
CA GLY A 104 -2.21 1.54 2.81
C GLY A 104 -1.26 2.75 2.82
N CYS A 105 -0.13 2.64 2.16
CA CYS A 105 0.84 3.73 2.06
C CYS A 105 0.39 4.79 1.05
N LEU A 106 0.15 6.02 1.51
CA LEU A 106 -0.27 7.15 0.66
C LEU A 106 0.71 7.40 -0.51
N PHE A 107 2.02 7.27 -0.27
CA PHE A 107 3.02 7.43 -1.33
C PHE A 107 2.78 6.41 -2.47
N HIS A 108 2.49 5.15 -2.14
CA HIS A 108 2.21 4.12 -3.13
C HIS A 108 0.86 4.32 -3.82
N LEU A 109 -0.15 4.84 -3.13
CA LEU A 109 -1.41 5.25 -3.74
C LEU A 109 -1.17 6.34 -4.79
N CYS A 110 -0.51 7.44 -4.41
CA CYS A 110 -0.18 8.53 -5.32
C CYS A 110 0.66 8.05 -6.52
N LYS A 111 1.65 7.19 -6.26
CA LYS A 111 2.49 6.59 -7.30
C LYS A 111 1.70 5.69 -8.25
N SER A 112 0.71 4.95 -7.74
CA SER A 112 -0.17 4.10 -8.53
C SER A 112 -1.06 4.95 -9.46
N ILE A 113 -1.69 6.00 -8.95
CA ILE A 113 -2.48 6.95 -9.72
C ILE A 113 -1.61 7.61 -10.82
N TYR A 114 -0.42 8.11 -10.45
CA TYR A 114 0.46 8.76 -11.42
C TYR A 114 0.97 7.80 -12.51
N ARG A 115 1.28 6.56 -12.16
CA ARG A 115 1.61 5.53 -13.15
C ARG A 115 0.48 5.28 -14.13
N HIS A 116 -0.77 5.38 -13.67
CA HIS A 116 -1.92 5.26 -14.56
C HIS A 116 -2.03 6.47 -15.49
N VAL A 117 -1.80 7.69 -15.01
CA VAL A 117 -1.67 8.90 -15.85
C VAL A 117 -0.60 8.71 -16.93
N GLN A 118 0.55 8.12 -16.59
CA GLN A 118 1.62 7.83 -17.56
C GLN A 118 1.21 6.76 -18.58
N SER A 119 0.59 5.67 -18.14
CA SER A 119 0.21 4.56 -19.02
C SER A 119 -0.92 4.92 -20.00
N THR A 120 -1.74 5.91 -19.66
CA THR A 120 -2.80 6.45 -20.54
C THR A 120 -2.31 7.58 -21.45
N GLY A 121 -1.01 7.94 -21.37
CA GLY A 121 -0.42 8.98 -22.22
C GLY A 121 -0.73 10.41 -21.78
N LEU A 122 -1.29 10.60 -20.58
CA LEU A 122 -1.72 11.90 -20.04
C LEU A 122 -0.62 12.65 -19.26
N GLN A 123 0.63 12.14 -19.33
CA GLN A 123 1.74 12.72 -18.56
C GLN A 123 2.04 14.18 -18.97
N GLU A 124 2.00 14.50 -20.26
CA GLU A 124 2.22 15.85 -20.74
C GLU A 124 1.13 16.80 -20.23
N GLN A 125 -0.13 16.39 -20.33
CA GLN A 125 -1.25 17.17 -19.79
C GLN A 125 -1.08 17.40 -18.28
N TYR A 126 -0.71 16.39 -17.51
CA TYR A 126 -0.46 16.51 -16.08
C TYR A 126 0.63 17.54 -15.75
N LEU A 127 1.65 17.69 -16.61
CA LEU A 127 2.74 18.63 -16.40
C LEU A 127 2.35 20.07 -16.70
N VAL A 128 1.52 20.31 -17.73
CA VAL A 128 1.24 21.66 -18.24
C VAL A 128 -0.14 22.21 -17.80
N ASP A 129 -1.12 21.34 -17.60
CA ASP A 129 -2.50 21.70 -17.23
C ASP A 129 -2.67 21.67 -15.69
N GLU A 130 -2.83 22.85 -15.10
CA GLU A 130 -2.99 22.97 -13.65
C GLU A 130 -4.33 22.42 -13.15
N VAL A 131 -5.41 22.57 -13.93
CA VAL A 131 -6.73 22.10 -13.56
C VAL A 131 -6.72 20.56 -13.55
N PHE A 132 -6.27 19.94 -14.63
CA PHE A 132 -6.13 18.49 -14.73
C PHE A 132 -5.27 17.94 -13.58
N ARG A 133 -4.09 18.52 -13.34
CA ARG A 133 -3.20 18.10 -12.24
C ARG A 133 -3.87 18.21 -10.88
N THR A 134 -4.66 19.25 -10.65
CA THR A 134 -5.40 19.45 -9.39
C THR A 134 -6.45 18.37 -9.23
N ASN A 135 -7.24 18.07 -10.28
CA ASN A 135 -8.24 17.00 -10.27
C ASN A 135 -7.61 15.64 -9.95
N ILE A 136 -6.47 15.30 -10.56
CA ILE A 136 -5.74 14.05 -10.24
C ILE A 136 -5.29 14.02 -8.77
N ARG A 137 -4.86 15.13 -8.20
CA ARG A 137 -4.50 15.22 -6.77
C ARG A 137 -5.71 15.09 -5.86
N MET A 138 -6.88 15.59 -6.28
CA MET A 138 -8.14 15.42 -5.55
C MET A 138 -8.55 13.95 -5.48
N ILE A 139 -8.31 13.15 -6.52
CA ILE A 139 -8.52 11.70 -6.49
C ILE A 139 -7.66 11.06 -5.37
N ALA A 140 -6.39 11.41 -5.27
CA ALA A 140 -5.54 10.91 -4.20
C ALA A 140 -5.97 11.41 -2.79
N ALA A 141 -6.54 12.61 -2.71
CA ALA A 141 -7.03 13.20 -1.46
C ALA A 141 -8.25 12.49 -0.89
N LEU A 142 -8.97 11.67 -1.68
CA LEU A 142 -10.05 10.80 -1.19
C LEU A 142 -9.57 9.85 -0.06
N ALA A 143 -8.28 9.55 0.01
CA ALA A 143 -7.71 8.77 1.11
C ALA A 143 -7.87 9.43 2.50
N PHE A 144 -8.19 10.71 2.56
CA PHE A 144 -8.42 11.45 3.81
C PHE A 144 -9.91 11.67 4.12
N VAL A 145 -10.80 11.20 3.27
CA VAL A 145 -12.25 11.31 3.48
C VAL A 145 -12.68 10.23 4.48
N PRO A 146 -13.56 10.56 5.45
CA PRO A 146 -14.13 9.56 6.37
C PRO A 146 -14.79 8.42 5.61
N LEU A 147 -14.65 7.18 6.12
CA LEU A 147 -15.14 5.96 5.45
C LEU A 147 -16.62 6.01 5.07
N GLY A 148 -17.46 6.67 5.90
CA GLY A 148 -18.89 6.82 5.63
C GLY A 148 -19.21 7.71 4.43
N ASP A 149 -18.32 8.60 4.06
CA ASP A 149 -18.54 9.64 3.05
C ASP A 149 -17.77 9.40 1.74
N ILE A 150 -16.88 8.39 1.71
CA ILE A 150 -15.94 8.19 0.60
C ILE A 150 -16.64 7.95 -0.74
N ILE A 151 -17.74 7.22 -0.75
CA ILE A 151 -18.49 6.94 -1.98
C ILE A 151 -19.14 8.22 -2.51
N THR A 152 -19.79 9.00 -1.64
CA THR A 152 -20.41 10.28 -2.00
C THR A 152 -19.35 11.27 -2.50
N ALA A 153 -18.23 11.39 -1.80
CA ALA A 153 -17.14 12.26 -2.21
C ALA A 153 -16.54 11.85 -3.57
N PHE A 154 -16.41 10.56 -3.83
CA PHE A 154 -15.97 10.06 -5.14
C PHE A 154 -16.98 10.38 -6.25
N GLU A 155 -18.28 10.21 -6.01
CA GLU A 155 -19.32 10.52 -6.98
C GLU A 155 -19.40 12.02 -7.29
N GLU A 156 -19.27 12.88 -6.28
CA GLU A 156 -19.19 14.33 -6.45
C GLU A 156 -17.93 14.75 -7.23
N LEU A 157 -16.78 14.16 -6.92
CA LEU A 157 -15.54 14.40 -7.65
C LEU A 157 -15.65 13.96 -9.10
N SER A 158 -16.25 12.80 -9.37
CA SER A 158 -16.46 12.30 -10.73
C SER A 158 -17.38 13.20 -11.56
N GLN A 159 -18.37 13.84 -10.93
CA GLN A 159 -19.22 14.83 -11.60
C GLN A 159 -18.53 16.18 -11.84
N HIS A 160 -17.54 16.50 -11.00
CA HIS A 160 -16.74 17.73 -11.14
C HIS A 160 -15.69 17.64 -12.25
N CYS A 161 -15.15 16.45 -12.49
CA CYS A 161 -14.12 16.19 -13.50
C CYS A 161 -14.79 16.01 -14.88
N GLU A 162 -14.36 16.82 -15.84
CA GLU A 162 -14.84 16.75 -17.24
C GLU A 162 -13.63 16.56 -18.17
N GLY A 163 -13.53 15.39 -18.82
CA GLY A 163 -12.49 15.16 -19.82
C GLY A 163 -11.66 13.90 -19.59
N ASN A 164 -10.33 14.02 -19.69
CA ASN A 164 -9.41 12.87 -19.65
C ASN A 164 -9.26 12.25 -18.25
N GLU A 165 -9.77 12.90 -17.21
CA GLU A 165 -9.79 12.38 -15.83
C GLU A 165 -10.59 11.08 -15.72
N ASP A 166 -11.58 10.86 -16.59
CA ASP A 166 -12.42 9.66 -16.59
C ASP A 166 -11.60 8.37 -16.58
N HIS A 167 -10.51 8.32 -17.35
CA HIS A 167 -9.62 7.15 -17.36
C HIS A 167 -8.99 6.87 -16.00
N ILE A 168 -8.69 7.92 -15.24
CA ILE A 168 -8.08 7.80 -13.92
C ILE A 168 -9.13 7.49 -12.86
N LEU A 169 -10.32 8.09 -13.00
CA LEU A 169 -11.48 7.84 -12.14
C LEU A 169 -11.95 6.38 -12.26
N ASP A 170 -12.08 5.85 -13.49
CA ASP A 170 -12.43 4.45 -13.74
C ASP A 170 -11.43 3.50 -13.08
N TYR A 171 -10.13 3.77 -13.25
CA TYR A 171 -9.09 3.00 -12.59
C TYR A 171 -9.22 3.06 -11.07
N PHE A 172 -9.43 4.25 -10.52
CA PHE A 172 -9.56 4.45 -9.08
C PHE A 172 -10.82 3.78 -8.52
N GLU A 173 -11.95 3.89 -9.24
CA GLU A 173 -13.20 3.25 -8.87
C GLU A 173 -13.04 1.74 -8.73
N VAL A 174 -12.49 1.07 -9.74
CA VAL A 174 -12.32 -0.39 -9.74
C VAL A 174 -11.42 -0.85 -8.59
N ASN A 175 -10.35 -0.11 -8.33
CA ASN A 175 -9.33 -0.55 -7.38
C ASN A 175 -9.63 -0.16 -5.93
N TYR A 176 -10.22 1.03 -5.69
CA TYR A 176 -10.28 1.62 -4.35
C TYR A 176 -11.70 1.98 -3.88
N ILE A 177 -12.67 2.15 -4.78
CA ILE A 177 -14.04 2.53 -4.43
C ILE A 177 -15.01 1.34 -4.58
N GLY A 178 -14.81 0.55 -5.61
CA GLY A 178 -15.70 -0.53 -6.03
C GLY A 178 -16.67 -0.08 -7.14
N GLU A 179 -16.60 -0.78 -8.25
CA GLU A 179 -17.36 -0.48 -9.47
C GLU A 179 -18.86 -0.59 -9.25
N LEU A 180 -19.63 0.39 -9.74
CA LEU A 180 -21.08 0.35 -9.72
C LEU A 180 -21.60 -0.46 -10.91
N ARG A 181 -22.14 -1.67 -10.67
CA ARG A 181 -22.74 -2.53 -11.70
C ARG A 181 -24.20 -2.86 -11.37
N ARG A 182 -25.10 -2.59 -12.29
CA ARG A 182 -26.55 -2.90 -12.17
C ARG A 182 -27.15 -2.39 -10.86
N GLY A 183 -26.80 -1.16 -10.47
CA GLY A 183 -27.32 -0.53 -9.25
C GLY A 183 -26.73 -1.05 -7.93
N ARG A 184 -25.70 -1.90 -7.99
CA ARG A 184 -24.95 -2.37 -6.80
C ARG A 184 -23.47 -2.07 -6.95
N ARG A 185 -22.88 -1.49 -5.91
CA ARG A 185 -21.43 -1.27 -5.82
C ARG A 185 -20.75 -2.58 -5.39
N ARG A 186 -19.75 -3.00 -6.16
CA ARG A 186 -18.91 -4.16 -5.84
C ARG A 186 -17.87 -3.79 -4.80
N ASN A 187 -17.33 -4.79 -4.12
CA ASN A 187 -16.15 -4.56 -3.29
C ASN A 187 -14.97 -4.14 -4.17
N PRO A 188 -14.23 -3.10 -3.78
CA PRO A 188 -13.01 -2.70 -4.47
C PRO A 188 -11.93 -3.78 -4.33
N LEU A 189 -10.88 -3.66 -5.13
CA LEU A 189 -9.70 -4.51 -5.03
C LEU A 189 -9.01 -4.37 -3.67
N PHE A 190 -8.96 -3.14 -3.15
CA PHE A 190 -8.44 -2.78 -1.84
C PHE A 190 -9.56 -2.21 -0.98
N ALA A 191 -9.73 -2.73 0.22
CA ALA A 191 -10.79 -2.28 1.11
C ALA A 191 -10.61 -0.81 1.53
N HIS A 192 -11.72 -0.09 1.76
CA HIS A 192 -11.68 1.30 2.21
C HIS A 192 -11.02 1.49 3.59
N THR A 193 -10.94 0.43 4.36
CA THR A 193 -10.31 0.41 5.69
C THR A 193 -8.77 0.30 5.64
N LEU A 194 -8.19 0.27 4.45
CA LEU A 194 -6.75 0.11 4.22
C LEU A 194 -6.02 1.45 4.32
#